data_6ab37e224ee7d534fc56ea95bb1a49f6
#
_entry.id   6ab37e224ee7d534fc56ea95bb1a49f6
#
_cell.length_a   1.000
_cell.length_b   1.000
_cell.length_c   1.000
_cell.angle_alpha   90.00
_cell.angle_beta   90.00
_cell.angle_gamma   90.00
#
_symmetry.space_group_name_H-M   'P 1'
#
loop_
_entity.id
_entity.type
_entity.pdbx_description
1 polymer ?
#
loop_
_entity_poly.entity_id
_entity_poly.type
_entity_poly.pdbx_seq_one_letter_code
_entity_poly.pdbx_strand_id
1 'polypeptide(L)'
;MSLDKLKKKFIRGNKKAFDTIYKDYSAAMFTICLRYTKNHDKAADILQEAFIKIYEKRELFNPEYDLGGWIKRIVINEAINQYRAEKKFEFVEDDSYFEAEEAEFIIEEEGINLKDVLQEILNDLPDGYRTVFTMYVFDNLKHQEIADYLNVSINTSKTQLSKARRLIKLKLEEKNITRSTVLNG
;
A
#
# COMPACT_ATOMS: atom_id res chain seq x y z
N MET A 1 3.83 -28.64 4.79
CA MET A 1 2.52 -28.88 4.15
C MET A 1 2.53 -28.17 2.82
N SER A 2 2.09 -28.80 1.70
CA SER A 2 2.06 -28.08 0.42
C SER A 2 1.06 -26.92 0.48
N LEU A 3 1.31 -25.86 -0.30
CA LEU A 3 0.47 -24.65 -0.34
C LEU A 3 -0.99 -25.01 -0.72
N ASP A 4 -1.18 -25.90 -1.69
CA ASP A 4 -2.52 -26.33 -2.12
C ASP A 4 -3.29 -27.05 -0.99
N LYS A 5 -2.60 -27.88 -0.22
CA LYS A 5 -3.19 -28.54 0.95
C LYS A 5 -3.55 -27.55 2.05
N LEU A 6 -2.73 -26.49 2.22
CA LEU A 6 -2.99 -25.39 3.14
C LEU A 6 -4.26 -24.62 2.72
N LYS A 7 -4.33 -24.18 1.45
CA LYS A 7 -5.49 -23.47 0.88
C LYS A 7 -6.80 -24.26 1.07
N LYS A 8 -6.81 -25.54 0.71
CA LYS A 8 -7.99 -26.41 0.86
C LYS A 8 -8.43 -26.57 2.32
N LYS A 9 -7.49 -26.70 3.27
CA LYS A 9 -7.81 -26.77 4.70
C LYS A 9 -8.34 -25.44 5.23
N PHE A 10 -7.76 -24.34 4.79
CA PHE A 10 -8.19 -22.99 5.17
C PHE A 10 -9.64 -22.73 4.77
N ILE A 11 -10.02 -23.00 3.52
CA ILE A 11 -11.40 -22.84 3.02
C ILE A 11 -12.39 -23.64 3.89
N ARG A 12 -11.99 -24.83 4.35
CA ARG A 12 -12.80 -25.68 5.24
C ARG A 12 -12.85 -25.22 6.70
N GLY A 13 -12.27 -24.05 7.01
CA GLY A 13 -12.28 -23.49 8.37
C GLY A 13 -11.29 -24.16 9.35
N ASN A 14 -10.27 -24.86 8.87
CA ASN A 14 -9.30 -25.50 9.74
C ASN A 14 -8.45 -24.47 10.46
N LYS A 15 -8.56 -24.40 11.80
CA LYS A 15 -7.87 -23.43 12.64
C LYS A 15 -6.35 -23.46 12.47
N LYS A 16 -5.74 -24.64 12.44
CA LYS A 16 -4.27 -24.76 12.26
C LYS A 16 -3.79 -24.25 10.91
N ALA A 17 -4.62 -24.36 9.86
CA ALA A 17 -4.32 -23.79 8.56
C ALA A 17 -4.40 -22.26 8.60
N PHE A 18 -5.38 -21.70 9.29
CA PHE A 18 -5.48 -20.25 9.50
C PHE A 18 -4.32 -19.70 10.34
N ASP A 19 -3.94 -20.37 11.43
CA ASP A 19 -2.79 -19.99 12.26
C ASP A 19 -1.48 -19.96 11.44
N THR A 20 -1.30 -20.93 10.53
CA THR A 20 -0.16 -20.94 9.60
C THR A 20 -0.20 -19.73 8.66
N ILE A 21 -1.34 -19.44 8.05
CA ILE A 21 -1.52 -18.29 7.16
C ILE A 21 -1.25 -16.98 7.92
N TYR A 22 -1.79 -16.84 9.13
CA TYR A 22 -1.53 -15.67 9.96
C TYR A 22 -0.03 -15.49 10.21
N LYS A 23 0.66 -16.55 10.62
CA LYS A 23 2.10 -16.52 10.89
C LYS A 23 2.92 -16.13 9.66
N ASP A 24 2.56 -16.66 8.49
CA ASP A 24 3.32 -16.46 7.27
C ASP A 24 3.11 -15.07 6.65
N TYR A 25 1.92 -14.48 6.82
CA TYR A 25 1.55 -13.23 6.14
C TYR A 25 1.46 -12.01 7.05
N SER A 26 1.26 -12.16 8.37
CA SER A 26 0.94 -11.03 9.25
C SER A 26 2.00 -9.92 9.26
N ALA A 27 3.28 -10.25 9.26
CA ALA A 27 4.35 -9.25 9.29
C ALA A 27 4.37 -8.39 8.02
N ALA A 28 4.23 -9.01 6.84
CA ALA A 28 4.16 -8.28 5.58
C ALA A 28 2.90 -7.42 5.49
N MET A 29 1.75 -7.95 5.93
CA MET A 29 0.48 -7.23 5.95
C MET A 29 0.48 -6.08 6.96
N PHE A 30 1.13 -6.24 8.10
CA PHE A 30 1.33 -5.16 9.07
C PHE A 30 2.09 -3.97 8.47
N THR A 31 3.14 -4.25 7.70
CA THR A 31 3.89 -3.20 6.98
C THR A 31 2.99 -2.43 6.00
N ILE A 32 2.04 -3.11 5.36
CA ILE A 32 1.03 -2.44 4.52
C ILE A 32 0.16 -1.52 5.37
N CYS A 33 -0.39 -2.00 6.50
CA CYS A 33 -1.22 -1.19 7.38
C CYS A 33 -0.49 0.08 7.87
N LEU A 34 0.78 -0.04 8.25
CA LEU A 34 1.62 1.09 8.70
C LEU A 34 1.75 2.19 7.64
N ARG A 35 1.83 1.85 6.35
CA ARG A 35 1.92 2.84 5.28
C ARG A 35 0.69 3.75 5.21
N TYR A 36 -0.48 3.22 5.59
CA TYR A 36 -1.73 3.99 5.57
C TYR A 36 -1.96 4.81 6.84
N THR A 37 -1.57 4.31 8.03
CA THR A 37 -1.93 4.93 9.30
C THR A 37 -0.83 5.76 9.94
N LYS A 38 0.44 5.48 9.69
CA LYS A 38 1.62 6.02 10.41
C LYS A 38 1.59 5.75 11.93
N ASN A 39 0.64 4.98 12.41
CA ASN A 39 0.44 4.69 13.83
C ASN A 39 0.45 3.18 14.03
N HIS A 40 1.31 2.71 14.95
CA HIS A 40 1.53 1.30 15.18
C HIS A 40 0.29 0.59 15.75
N ASP A 41 -0.38 1.22 16.71
CA ASP A 41 -1.55 0.63 17.36
C ASP A 41 -2.73 0.53 16.37
N LYS A 42 -2.98 1.60 15.61
CA LYS A 42 -3.98 1.58 14.54
C LYS A 42 -3.67 0.54 13.46
N ALA A 43 -2.40 0.39 13.09
CA ALA A 43 -1.99 -0.63 12.12
C ALA A 43 -2.26 -2.04 12.65
N ALA A 44 -2.07 -2.27 13.96
CA ALA A 44 -2.38 -3.55 14.59
C ALA A 44 -3.90 -3.83 14.59
N ASP A 45 -4.71 -2.82 14.90
CA ASP A 45 -6.18 -2.93 14.86
C ASP A 45 -6.67 -3.26 13.45
N ILE A 46 -6.19 -2.54 12.44
CA ILE A 46 -6.52 -2.81 11.03
C ILE A 46 -6.12 -4.22 10.63
N LEU A 47 -4.93 -4.66 11.01
CA LEU A 47 -4.46 -6.01 10.72
C LEU A 47 -5.38 -7.06 11.33
N GLN A 48 -5.77 -6.87 12.59
CA GLN A 48 -6.67 -7.77 13.29
C GLN A 48 -8.03 -7.86 12.60
N GLU A 49 -8.66 -6.71 12.30
CA GLU A 49 -9.93 -6.65 11.58
C GLU A 49 -9.85 -7.30 10.19
N ALA A 50 -8.75 -7.04 9.47
CA ALA A 50 -8.51 -7.66 8.17
C ALA A 50 -8.43 -9.19 8.27
N PHE A 51 -7.72 -9.73 9.27
CA PHE A 51 -7.62 -11.19 9.43
C PHE A 51 -8.91 -11.84 9.91
N ILE A 52 -9.75 -11.13 10.67
CA ILE A 52 -11.11 -11.57 10.98
C ILE A 52 -11.90 -11.70 9.66
N LYS A 53 -11.89 -10.68 8.81
CA LYS A 53 -12.57 -10.70 7.50
C LYS A 53 -12.01 -11.76 6.55
N ILE A 54 -10.70 -12.01 6.57
CA ILE A 54 -10.06 -13.09 5.81
C ILE A 54 -10.63 -14.44 6.25
N TYR A 55 -10.78 -14.67 7.54
CA TYR A 55 -11.35 -15.91 8.05
C TYR A 55 -12.83 -16.05 7.71
N GLU A 56 -13.61 -15.00 7.86
CA GLU A 56 -15.04 -14.96 7.53
C GLU A 56 -15.29 -15.23 6.04
N LYS A 57 -14.47 -14.62 5.17
CA LYS A 57 -14.59 -14.71 3.71
C LYS A 57 -13.85 -15.91 3.11
N ARG A 58 -13.27 -16.81 3.91
CA ARG A 58 -12.43 -17.92 3.44
C ARG A 58 -13.10 -18.80 2.39
N GLU A 59 -14.41 -18.97 2.47
CA GLU A 59 -15.19 -19.79 1.53
C GLU A 59 -15.33 -19.14 0.16
N LEU A 60 -15.15 -17.81 0.08
CA LEU A 60 -15.15 -17.05 -1.18
C LEU A 60 -13.80 -17.09 -1.90
N PHE A 61 -12.76 -17.62 -1.22
CA PHE A 61 -11.44 -17.72 -1.83
C PHE A 61 -11.40 -18.88 -2.84
N ASN A 62 -11.07 -18.56 -4.09
CA ASN A 62 -10.82 -19.58 -5.10
C ASN A 62 -9.37 -20.09 -4.97
N PRO A 63 -9.14 -21.40 -4.68
CA PRO A 63 -7.80 -21.95 -4.47
C PRO A 63 -6.88 -21.90 -5.69
N GLU A 64 -7.40 -21.68 -6.90
CA GLU A 64 -6.61 -21.50 -8.12
C GLU A 64 -5.85 -20.17 -8.14
N TYR A 65 -6.30 -19.19 -7.36
CA TYR A 65 -5.64 -17.88 -7.28
C TYR A 65 -4.53 -17.82 -6.23
N ASP A 66 -3.70 -16.77 -6.33
CA ASP A 66 -2.69 -16.50 -5.32
C ASP A 66 -3.32 -16.08 -4.00
N LEU A 67 -2.99 -16.83 -2.94
CA LEU A 67 -3.50 -16.58 -1.59
C LEU A 67 -2.96 -15.26 -1.02
N GLY A 68 -1.69 -14.97 -1.26
CA GLY A 68 -1.04 -13.74 -0.77
C GLY A 68 -1.68 -12.49 -1.38
N GLY A 69 -1.94 -12.48 -2.67
CA GLY A 69 -2.63 -11.39 -3.37
C GLY A 69 -4.06 -11.19 -2.88
N TRP A 70 -4.79 -12.29 -2.62
CA TRP A 70 -6.15 -12.22 -2.08
C TRP A 70 -6.17 -11.64 -0.65
N ILE A 71 -5.26 -12.10 0.23
CA ILE A 71 -5.07 -11.56 1.58
C ILE A 71 -4.71 -10.07 1.51
N LYS A 72 -3.70 -9.71 0.69
CA LYS A 72 -3.26 -8.33 0.50
C LYS A 72 -4.41 -7.41 0.12
N ARG A 73 -5.28 -7.84 -0.80
CA ARG A 73 -6.44 -7.06 -1.23
C ARG A 73 -7.42 -6.78 -0.10
N ILE A 74 -7.69 -7.74 0.79
CA ILE A 74 -8.56 -7.54 1.95
C ILE A 74 -7.93 -6.57 2.94
N VAL A 75 -6.62 -6.70 3.20
CA VAL A 75 -5.88 -5.81 4.11
C VAL A 75 -5.87 -4.37 3.59
N ILE A 76 -5.58 -4.16 2.31
CA ILE A 76 -5.61 -2.82 1.69
C ILE A 76 -7.01 -2.20 1.80
N ASN A 77 -8.05 -2.98 1.47
CA ASN A 77 -9.43 -2.52 1.59
C ASN A 77 -9.77 -2.07 3.01
N GLU A 78 -9.32 -2.83 4.01
CA GLU A 78 -9.58 -2.49 5.41
C GLU A 78 -8.82 -1.23 5.83
N ALA A 79 -7.54 -1.12 5.46
CA ALA A 79 -6.73 0.04 5.74
C ALA A 79 -7.32 1.33 5.13
N ILE A 80 -7.80 1.25 3.88
CA ILE A 80 -8.44 2.38 3.20
C ILE A 80 -9.77 2.74 3.86
N ASN A 81 -10.59 1.75 4.22
CA ASN A 81 -11.89 1.99 4.85
C ASN A 81 -11.74 2.70 6.19
N GLN A 82 -10.80 2.26 7.04
CA GLN A 82 -10.53 2.93 8.31
C GLN A 82 -9.95 4.32 8.10
N TYR A 83 -9.03 4.47 7.17
CA TYR A 83 -8.47 5.78 6.84
C TYR A 83 -9.57 6.75 6.37
N ARG A 84 -10.51 6.31 5.53
CA ARG A 84 -11.64 7.12 5.06
C ARG A 84 -12.62 7.50 6.18
N ALA A 85 -12.86 6.59 7.13
CA ALA A 85 -13.73 6.86 8.27
C ALA A 85 -13.17 7.95 9.20
N GLU A 86 -11.84 8.02 9.34
CA GLU A 86 -11.19 9.00 10.21
C GLU A 86 -10.99 10.37 9.57
N LYS A 87 -10.86 10.42 8.26
CA LYS A 87 -10.56 11.67 7.54
C LYS A 87 -11.58 11.93 6.45
N LYS A 88 -12.23 13.09 6.54
CA LYS A 88 -12.81 13.70 5.34
C LYS A 88 -11.62 14.06 4.44
N PHE A 89 -11.47 13.33 3.33
CA PHE A 89 -10.47 13.66 2.32
C PHE A 89 -10.74 15.06 1.78
N GLU A 90 -9.94 16.02 2.19
CA GLU A 90 -9.80 17.26 1.45
C GLU A 90 -8.80 17.00 0.31
N PHE A 91 -9.30 16.43 -0.77
CA PHE A 91 -8.56 16.51 -2.03
C PHE A 91 -8.72 17.93 -2.53
N VAL A 92 -7.62 18.67 -2.57
CA VAL A 92 -7.60 19.94 -3.28
C VAL A 92 -7.84 19.60 -4.74
N GLU A 93 -9.04 19.90 -5.24
CA GLU A 93 -9.34 19.90 -6.66
C GLU A 93 -8.59 21.07 -7.28
N ASP A 94 -7.37 20.83 -7.66
CA ASP A 94 -6.56 21.76 -8.43
C ASP A 94 -6.48 21.20 -9.85
N ASP A 95 -7.22 21.81 -10.76
CA ASP A 95 -7.32 21.45 -12.17
C ASP A 95 -6.02 21.66 -12.96
N SER A 96 -4.94 22.07 -12.32
CA SER A 96 -3.64 22.17 -12.96
C SER A 96 -3.05 20.77 -13.22
N TYR A 97 -3.41 20.22 -14.35
CA TYR A 97 -2.80 19.00 -14.88
C TYR A 97 -1.36 19.30 -15.30
N PHE A 98 -0.41 18.90 -14.50
CA PHE A 98 0.99 18.83 -14.89
C PHE A 98 1.27 17.43 -15.39
N GLU A 99 1.60 17.29 -16.68
CA GLU A 99 2.26 16.08 -17.18
C GLU A 99 3.57 15.94 -16.40
N ALA A 100 3.55 15.12 -15.36
CA ALA A 100 4.78 14.68 -14.74
C ALA A 100 5.39 13.66 -15.69
N GLU A 101 6.61 13.90 -16.17
CA GLU A 101 7.43 12.87 -16.76
C GLU A 101 7.33 11.60 -15.90
N GLU A 102 7.11 10.47 -16.54
CA GLU A 102 7.14 9.17 -15.89
C GLU A 102 8.55 8.94 -15.35
N ALA A 103 8.81 9.43 -14.15
CA ALA A 103 10.02 9.07 -13.45
C ALA A 103 9.83 7.64 -12.94
N GLU A 104 10.37 6.67 -13.66
CA GLU A 104 10.56 5.33 -13.14
C GLU A 104 11.53 5.45 -11.96
N PHE A 105 11.01 5.25 -10.75
CA PHE A 105 11.83 5.08 -9.58
C PHE A 105 12.34 3.63 -9.56
N ILE A 106 13.49 3.41 -10.19
CA ILE A 106 14.23 2.16 -10.02
C ILE A 106 14.92 2.28 -8.66
N ILE A 107 14.44 1.54 -7.70
CA ILE A 107 15.04 1.42 -6.37
C ILE A 107 16.08 0.30 -6.46
N GLU A 108 17.30 0.61 -6.83
CA GLU A 108 18.44 -0.31 -6.68
C GLU A 108 19.16 0.01 -5.36
N GLU A 109 19.27 -1.01 -4.52
CA GLU A 109 19.93 -0.94 -3.22
C GLU A 109 21.45 -1.00 -3.40
N GLU A 110 22.19 0.06 -2.99
CA GLU A 110 23.50 -0.10 -2.36
C GLU A 110 23.92 1.21 -1.64
N GLY A 111 24.16 1.12 -0.34
CA GLY A 111 24.97 2.08 0.44
C GLY A 111 24.23 3.14 1.28
N ILE A 112 23.07 3.64 0.88
CA ILE A 112 22.15 4.45 1.71
C ILE A 112 20.92 3.59 1.90
N ASN A 113 20.38 3.52 3.13
CA ASN A 113 19.10 2.85 3.34
C ASN A 113 17.98 3.71 2.70
N LEU A 114 17.96 3.72 1.37
CA LEU A 114 17.01 4.48 0.54
C LEU A 114 15.57 4.20 0.96
N LYS A 115 15.30 3.02 1.49
CA LYS A 115 13.99 2.62 2.01
C LYS A 115 13.59 3.46 3.23
N ASP A 116 14.51 3.71 4.17
CA ASP A 116 14.23 4.51 5.36
C ASP A 116 14.07 5.98 4.98
N VAL A 117 14.92 6.48 4.08
CA VAL A 117 14.80 7.84 3.56
C VAL A 117 13.49 8.05 2.82
N LEU A 118 13.10 7.11 1.97
CA LEU A 118 11.82 7.18 1.25
C LEU A 118 10.64 7.13 2.24
N GLN A 119 10.71 6.28 3.28
CA GLN A 119 9.69 6.20 4.31
C GLN A 119 9.55 7.54 5.08
N GLU A 120 10.67 8.18 5.41
CA GLU A 120 10.69 9.51 6.04
C GLU A 120 10.01 10.56 5.13
N ILE A 121 10.43 10.61 3.86
CA ILE A 121 9.85 11.53 2.87
C ILE A 121 8.34 11.29 2.72
N LEU A 122 7.91 10.04 2.62
CA LEU A 122 6.49 9.70 2.52
C LEU A 122 5.70 10.12 3.76
N ASN A 123 6.30 10.04 4.95
CA ASN A 123 5.67 10.47 6.18
C ASN A 123 5.41 11.99 6.22
N ASP A 124 6.21 12.77 5.52
CA ASP A 124 6.08 14.22 5.41
C ASP A 124 5.10 14.68 4.32
N LEU A 125 4.72 13.79 3.41
CA LEU A 125 3.77 14.15 2.36
C LEU A 125 2.37 14.43 2.93
N PRO A 126 1.62 15.36 2.31
CA PRO A 126 0.19 15.47 2.53
C PRO A 126 -0.50 14.12 2.34
N ASP A 127 -1.49 13.85 3.17
CA ASP A 127 -2.12 12.52 3.24
C ASP A 127 -2.67 12.03 1.89
N GLY A 128 -3.32 12.90 1.11
CA GLY A 128 -3.85 12.52 -0.21
C GLY A 128 -2.75 12.10 -1.18
N TYR A 129 -1.64 12.85 -1.22
CA TYR A 129 -0.50 12.54 -2.10
C TYR A 129 0.15 11.22 -1.71
N ARG A 130 0.40 11.03 -0.40
CA ARG A 130 0.97 9.79 0.13
C ARG A 130 0.08 8.60 -0.15
N THR A 131 -1.23 8.72 0.11
CA THR A 131 -2.17 7.62 -0.08
C THR A 131 -2.21 7.17 -1.54
N VAL A 132 -2.39 8.10 -2.48
CA VAL A 132 -2.42 7.76 -3.90
C VAL A 132 -1.07 7.20 -4.36
N PHE A 133 0.04 7.76 -3.91
CA PHE A 133 1.38 7.24 -4.22
C PHE A 133 1.56 5.81 -3.70
N THR A 134 1.17 5.55 -2.45
CA THR A 134 1.24 4.21 -1.84
C THR A 134 0.42 3.19 -2.62
N MET A 135 -0.82 3.53 -2.95
CA MET A 135 -1.72 2.67 -3.70
C MET A 135 -1.18 2.34 -5.11
N TYR A 136 -0.64 3.34 -5.80
CA TYR A 136 -0.14 3.18 -7.17
C TYR A 136 1.20 2.45 -7.21
N VAL A 137 2.19 2.90 -6.40
CA VAL A 137 3.58 2.42 -6.49
C VAL A 137 3.81 1.14 -5.69
N PHE A 138 3.32 1.06 -4.46
CA PHE A 138 3.58 -0.11 -3.61
C PHE A 138 2.50 -1.19 -3.72
N ASP A 139 1.25 -0.78 -3.94
CA ASP A 139 0.14 -1.73 -4.01
C ASP A 139 -0.23 -2.10 -5.44
N ASN A 140 0.36 -1.41 -6.42
CA ASN A 140 0.23 -1.66 -7.86
C ASN A 140 -1.22 -1.56 -8.35
N LEU A 141 -1.99 -0.61 -7.78
CA LEU A 141 -3.37 -0.34 -8.18
C LEU A 141 -3.40 0.63 -9.36
N LYS A 142 -4.34 0.41 -10.27
CA LYS A 142 -4.59 1.34 -11.39
C LYS A 142 -5.35 2.57 -10.91
N HIS A 143 -5.22 3.69 -11.63
CA HIS A 143 -5.93 4.93 -11.30
C HIS A 143 -7.44 4.76 -11.20
N GLN A 144 -8.05 3.87 -12.00
CA GLN A 144 -9.47 3.55 -11.88
C GLN A 144 -9.78 2.91 -10.52
N GLU A 145 -9.00 1.92 -10.11
CA GLU A 145 -9.19 1.25 -8.82
C GLU A 145 -8.98 2.22 -7.65
N ILE A 146 -7.95 3.08 -7.74
CA ILE A 146 -7.68 4.12 -6.74
C ILE A 146 -8.85 5.11 -6.65
N ALA A 147 -9.37 5.55 -7.80
CA ALA A 147 -10.52 6.45 -7.88
C ALA A 147 -11.75 5.84 -7.21
N ASP A 148 -12.03 4.56 -7.49
CA ASP A 148 -13.15 3.82 -6.89
C ASP A 148 -12.95 3.65 -5.37
N TYR A 149 -11.73 3.29 -4.92
CA TYR A 149 -11.41 3.14 -3.51
C TYR A 149 -11.53 4.45 -2.73
N LEU A 150 -11.07 5.56 -3.29
CA LEU A 150 -11.04 6.86 -2.62
C LEU A 150 -12.30 7.71 -2.86
N ASN A 151 -13.19 7.25 -3.75
CA ASN A 151 -14.38 7.98 -4.21
C ASN A 151 -14.03 9.36 -4.78
N VAL A 152 -13.06 9.39 -5.69
CA VAL A 152 -12.57 10.57 -6.40
C VAL A 152 -12.59 10.35 -7.90
N SER A 153 -12.32 11.39 -8.70
CA SER A 153 -12.15 11.22 -10.14
C SER A 153 -10.81 10.54 -10.48
N ILE A 154 -10.73 9.90 -11.65
CA ILE A 154 -9.46 9.36 -12.17
C ILE A 154 -8.44 10.49 -12.32
N ASN A 155 -8.88 11.67 -12.75
CA ASN A 155 -8.03 12.83 -12.91
C ASN A 155 -7.47 13.30 -11.55
N THR A 156 -8.29 13.30 -10.50
CA THR A 156 -7.83 13.57 -9.12
C THR A 156 -6.73 12.58 -8.73
N SER A 157 -6.92 11.28 -8.97
CA SER A 157 -5.90 10.27 -8.67
C SER A 157 -4.59 10.53 -9.44
N LYS A 158 -4.66 10.86 -10.74
CA LYS A 158 -3.47 11.21 -11.54
C LYS A 158 -2.78 12.45 -11.02
N THR A 159 -3.52 13.50 -10.74
CA THR A 159 -2.96 14.78 -10.22
C THR A 159 -2.30 14.59 -8.86
N GLN A 160 -2.92 13.83 -7.96
CA GLN A 160 -2.34 13.50 -6.65
C GLN A 160 -1.02 12.75 -6.78
N LEU A 161 -0.94 11.76 -7.70
CA LEU A 161 0.29 11.01 -7.96
C LEU A 161 1.40 11.92 -8.52
N SER A 162 1.06 12.78 -9.48
CA SER A 162 2.00 13.73 -10.07
C SER A 162 2.58 14.69 -9.02
N LYS A 163 1.72 15.25 -8.16
CA LYS A 163 2.16 16.13 -7.06
C LYS A 163 2.99 15.38 -6.02
N ALA A 164 2.63 14.13 -5.69
CA ALA A 164 3.44 13.28 -4.81
C ALA A 164 4.85 13.07 -5.36
N ARG A 165 4.96 12.66 -6.62
CA ARG A 165 6.25 12.44 -7.30
C ARG A 165 7.12 13.69 -7.30
N ARG A 166 6.53 14.86 -7.60
CA ARG A 166 7.25 16.14 -7.59
C ARG A 166 7.81 16.44 -6.21
N LEU A 167 7.02 16.31 -5.15
CA LEU A 167 7.49 16.58 -3.78
C LEU A 167 8.55 15.59 -3.33
N ILE A 168 8.40 14.30 -3.67
CA ILE A 168 9.42 13.27 -3.37
C ILE A 168 10.74 13.65 -4.05
N LYS A 169 10.71 14.03 -5.35
CA LYS A 169 11.89 14.44 -6.08
C LYS A 169 12.59 15.63 -5.41
N LEU A 170 11.86 16.69 -5.07
CA LEU A 170 12.42 17.86 -4.38
C LEU A 170 13.06 17.47 -3.04
N LYS A 171 12.41 16.64 -2.24
CA LYS A 171 12.96 16.20 -0.95
C LYS A 171 14.19 15.28 -1.08
N LEU A 172 14.28 14.46 -2.13
CA LEU A 172 15.47 13.69 -2.44
C LEU A 172 16.64 14.61 -2.85
N GLU A 173 16.36 15.62 -3.67
CA GLU A 173 17.36 16.63 -4.07
C GLU A 173 17.87 17.44 -2.87
N GLU A 174 17.00 17.83 -1.94
CA GLU A 174 17.38 18.50 -0.67
C GLU A 174 18.30 17.63 0.20
N LYS A 175 18.15 16.31 0.15
CA LYS A 175 19.02 15.35 0.84
C LYS A 175 20.28 15.00 0.03
N ASN A 176 20.55 15.67 -1.10
CA ASN A 176 21.64 15.37 -2.05
C ASN A 176 21.59 13.94 -2.63
N ILE A 177 20.42 13.33 -2.66
CA ILE A 177 20.19 12.03 -3.27
C ILE A 177 19.74 12.28 -4.71
N THR A 178 20.68 12.30 -5.63
CA THR A 178 20.42 12.50 -7.07
C THR A 178 20.43 11.15 -7.81
N ARG A 179 19.92 11.16 -9.04
CA ARG A 179 19.91 9.97 -9.92
C ARG A 179 21.32 9.34 -10.12
N SER A 180 22.38 10.15 -10.07
CA SER A 180 23.77 9.71 -10.12
C SER A 180 24.26 9.01 -8.85
N THR A 181 23.72 9.37 -7.69
CA THR A 181 24.07 8.73 -6.41
C THR A 181 23.41 7.35 -6.30
N VAL A 182 22.27 7.17 -6.96
CA VAL A 182 21.54 5.88 -7.01
C VAL A 182 22.19 4.89 -8.00
N LEU A 183 22.89 5.40 -9.04
CA LEU A 183 23.53 4.57 -10.08
C LEU A 183 25.02 4.26 -9.81
N ASN A 184 25.66 4.91 -8.84
CA ASN A 184 27.10 4.81 -8.55
C ASN A 184 27.40 4.33 -7.13
N GLY A 185 26.42 3.77 -6.41
CA GLY A 185 26.57 3.20 -5.07
C GLY A 185 26.86 1.71 -5.09
#